data_51f8a1c3d144d540376c0bafcd4f16ae
#
_entry.id   51f8a1c3d144d540376c0bafcd4f16ae
#
_cell.length_a   1.000
_cell.length_b   1.000
_cell.length_c   1.000
_cell.angle_alpha   90.00
_cell.angle_beta   90.00
_cell.angle_gamma   90.00
#
_symmetry.space_group_name_H-M   'P 1'
#
loop_
_entity.id
_entity.type
_entity.pdbx_description
1 polymer ?
#
loop_
_entity_poly.entity_id
_entity_poly.type
_entity_poly.pdbx_seq_one_letter_code
_entity_poly.pdbx_strand_id
1 'polypeptide(L)'
;MLADSVVTNEDYAKRAVELGHSVLSSCEHGNQGNYRECALLAEKYSLRWRYVSEAYFVKDRHEKDNTNCHIILAAKTAKGVGDLNFALSEANISGFYYRPRVDMELLLSLDPKDVFVTTACIAGVFKYGEEEAE
;
A
#
# COMPACT_ATOMS: atom_id res chain seq x y z
N MET A 1 -9.72 -5.21 -13.91
CA MET A 1 -9.04 -4.02 -13.34
C MET A 1 -8.30 -3.35 -14.47
N LEU A 2 -8.53 -2.06 -14.70
CA LEU A 2 -7.71 -1.32 -15.66
C LEU A 2 -6.34 -1.16 -15.02
N ALA A 3 -5.28 -1.52 -15.74
CA ALA A 3 -3.92 -1.31 -15.26
C ALA A 3 -3.59 0.19 -15.34
N ASP A 4 -3.03 0.74 -14.28
CA ASP A 4 -2.60 2.14 -14.25
C ASP A 4 -1.35 2.37 -15.11
N SER A 5 -0.68 1.29 -15.49
CA SER A 5 0.51 1.30 -16.34
C SER A 5 0.48 0.14 -17.35
N VAL A 6 1.07 0.37 -18.51
CA VAL A 6 1.33 -0.65 -19.54
C VAL A 6 2.77 -1.19 -19.44
N VAL A 7 3.56 -0.67 -18.52
CA VAL A 7 4.96 -1.06 -18.32
C VAL A 7 5.01 -2.27 -17.39
N THR A 8 5.84 -3.25 -17.71
CA THR A 8 6.02 -4.44 -16.87
C THR A 8 6.91 -4.15 -15.66
N ASN A 9 6.77 -4.97 -14.59
CA ASN A 9 7.65 -4.87 -13.43
C ASN A 9 9.13 -5.04 -13.81
N GLU A 10 9.42 -5.87 -14.79
CA GLU A 10 10.79 -6.06 -15.28
C GLU A 10 11.34 -4.82 -16.00
N ASP A 11 10.53 -4.09 -16.75
CA ASP A 11 10.95 -2.84 -17.38
C ASP A 11 11.27 -1.76 -16.33
N TYR A 12 10.47 -1.70 -15.25
CA TYR A 12 10.79 -0.85 -14.10
C TYR A 12 12.11 -1.22 -13.45
N ALA A 13 12.38 -2.52 -13.25
CA ALA A 13 13.63 -2.98 -12.66
C ALA A 13 14.84 -2.62 -13.53
N LYS A 14 14.76 -2.84 -14.84
CA LYS A 14 15.80 -2.45 -15.81
C LYS A 14 16.05 -0.94 -15.75
N ARG A 15 14.97 -0.16 -15.80
CA ARG A 15 15.08 1.30 -15.78
C ARG A 15 15.66 1.83 -14.49
N ALA A 16 15.30 1.22 -13.34
CA ALA A 16 15.88 1.57 -12.05
C ALA A 16 17.41 1.39 -12.05
N VAL A 17 17.90 0.26 -12.57
CA VAL A 17 19.34 0.00 -12.70
C VAL A 17 20.02 1.01 -13.62
N GLU A 18 19.45 1.29 -14.79
CA GLU A 18 19.98 2.29 -15.74
C GLU A 18 20.12 3.68 -15.10
N LEU A 19 19.21 4.04 -14.22
CA LEU A 19 19.20 5.31 -13.50
C LEU A 19 20.07 5.30 -12.23
N GLY A 20 20.73 4.19 -11.92
CA GLY A 20 21.57 4.04 -10.72
C GLY A 20 20.77 3.92 -9.42
N HIS A 21 19.48 3.58 -9.48
CA HIS A 21 18.67 3.31 -8.29
C HIS A 21 19.11 1.98 -7.64
N SER A 22 19.11 1.95 -6.31
CA SER A 22 19.43 0.76 -5.51
C SER A 22 18.21 0.12 -4.84
N VAL A 23 17.04 0.72 -5.01
CA VAL A 23 15.79 0.29 -4.36
C VAL A 23 14.67 0.25 -5.39
N LEU A 24 13.85 -0.80 -5.33
CA LEU A 24 12.61 -0.95 -6.08
C LEU A 24 11.47 -1.25 -5.12
N SER A 25 10.27 -0.77 -5.42
CA SER A 25 9.04 -1.11 -4.70
C SER A 25 7.88 -1.22 -5.67
N SER A 26 6.87 -2.02 -5.33
CA SER A 26 5.53 -1.89 -5.89
C SER A 26 4.62 -1.24 -4.86
N CYS A 27 3.59 -0.57 -5.32
CA CYS A 27 2.58 0.04 -4.47
C CYS A 27 1.21 -0.21 -5.13
N GLU A 28 0.70 -1.42 -4.92
CA GLU A 28 -0.57 -1.85 -5.50
C GLU A 28 -1.76 -1.31 -4.70
N HIS A 29 -2.88 -1.08 -5.39
CA HIS A 29 -4.14 -0.62 -4.80
C HIS A 29 -4.83 -1.74 -3.99
N GLY A 30 -4.74 -1.68 -2.67
CA GLY A 30 -5.45 -2.57 -1.74
C GLY A 30 -5.03 -4.03 -1.78
N ASN A 31 -3.90 -4.34 -2.41
CA ASN A 31 -3.38 -5.71 -2.50
C ASN A 31 -1.86 -5.77 -2.62
N GLN A 32 -1.33 -6.99 -2.67
CA GLN A 32 0.10 -7.29 -2.79
C GLN A 32 0.35 -8.41 -3.82
N GLY A 33 -0.46 -8.45 -4.86
CA GLY A 33 -0.48 -9.57 -5.80
C GLY A 33 0.81 -9.80 -6.57
N ASN A 34 1.63 -8.79 -6.76
CA ASN A 34 2.89 -8.86 -7.51
C ASN A 34 4.15 -9.01 -6.65
N TYR A 35 4.04 -9.17 -5.33
CA TYR A 35 5.17 -9.23 -4.40
C TYR A 35 6.23 -10.24 -4.79
N ARG A 36 5.81 -11.46 -5.12
CA ARG A 36 6.74 -12.54 -5.47
C ARG A 36 7.53 -12.21 -6.74
N GLU A 37 6.85 -11.74 -7.77
CA GLU A 37 7.49 -11.35 -9.03
C GLU A 37 8.53 -10.25 -8.77
N CYS A 38 8.12 -9.21 -8.07
CA CYS A 38 8.97 -8.07 -7.76
C CYS A 38 10.18 -8.44 -6.89
N ALA A 39 10.00 -9.34 -5.92
CA ALA A 39 11.12 -9.84 -5.12
C ALA A 39 12.15 -10.60 -5.96
N LEU A 40 11.70 -11.44 -6.90
CA LEU A 40 12.58 -12.15 -7.83
C LEU A 40 13.31 -11.19 -8.78
N LEU A 41 12.63 -10.15 -9.25
CA LEU A 41 13.24 -9.11 -10.08
C LEU A 41 14.27 -8.29 -9.29
N ALA A 42 13.99 -7.96 -8.04
CA ALA A 42 14.94 -7.26 -7.18
C ALA A 42 16.22 -8.10 -6.97
N GLU A 43 16.09 -9.41 -6.76
CA GLU A 43 17.23 -10.33 -6.69
C GLU A 43 17.99 -10.37 -8.02
N LYS A 44 17.28 -10.59 -9.14
CA LYS A 44 17.86 -10.68 -10.50
C LYS A 44 18.68 -9.43 -10.86
N TYR A 45 18.21 -8.25 -10.48
CA TYR A 45 18.83 -6.96 -10.82
C TYR A 45 19.66 -6.37 -9.68
N SER A 46 19.88 -7.12 -8.59
CA SER A 46 20.64 -6.67 -7.40
C SER A 46 20.06 -5.40 -6.76
N LEU A 47 18.74 -5.27 -6.77
CA LEU A 47 18.00 -4.17 -6.15
C LEU A 47 17.48 -4.58 -4.77
N ARG A 48 17.35 -3.63 -3.86
CA ARG A 48 16.62 -3.85 -2.59
C ARG A 48 15.13 -3.69 -2.84
N TRP A 49 14.35 -4.67 -2.40
CA TRP A 49 12.89 -4.61 -2.50
C TRP A 49 12.27 -3.94 -1.26
N ARG A 50 11.28 -3.08 -1.48
CA ARG A 50 10.43 -2.51 -0.43
C ARG A 50 8.98 -2.93 -0.64
N TYR A 51 8.39 -3.49 0.41
CA TYR A 51 7.01 -3.93 0.43
C TYR A 51 6.11 -2.76 0.82
N VAL A 52 5.28 -2.34 -0.11
CA VAL A 52 4.41 -1.16 0.00
C VAL A 52 3.05 -1.50 -0.56
N SER A 53 1.98 -0.95 0.01
CA SER A 53 0.63 -1.02 -0.53
C SER A 53 -0.09 0.30 -0.35
N GLU A 54 -0.87 0.73 -1.34
CA GLU A 54 -1.79 1.83 -1.22
C GLU A 54 -3.13 1.30 -0.72
N ALA A 55 -3.46 1.59 0.54
CA ALA A 55 -4.69 1.14 1.18
C ALA A 55 -5.81 2.18 1.05
N TYR A 56 -7.05 1.72 1.10
CA TYR A 56 -8.25 2.55 1.10
C TYR A 56 -8.66 2.86 2.54
N PHE A 57 -8.47 4.10 2.97
CA PHE A 57 -8.80 4.53 4.32
C PHE A 57 -10.23 5.08 4.40
N VAL A 58 -10.95 4.71 5.46
CA VAL A 58 -12.30 5.18 5.81
C VAL A 58 -12.37 5.50 7.31
N LYS A 59 -13.41 6.20 7.76
CA LYS A 59 -13.64 6.49 9.19
C LYS A 59 -13.89 5.21 10.00
N ASP A 60 -14.77 4.34 9.48
CA ASP A 60 -15.11 3.05 10.08
C ASP A 60 -15.26 2.01 8.97
N ARG A 61 -14.44 0.96 9.00
CA ARG A 61 -14.43 -0.10 7.99
C ARG A 61 -15.68 -0.99 8.03
N HIS A 62 -16.43 -0.96 9.14
CA HIS A 62 -17.64 -1.77 9.31
C HIS A 62 -18.89 -1.09 8.72
N GLU A 63 -18.84 0.23 8.53
CA GLU A 63 -19.92 0.99 7.92
C GLU A 63 -19.88 0.89 6.39
N LYS A 64 -21.05 1.05 5.75
CA LYS A 64 -21.18 1.04 4.28
C LYS A 64 -20.84 2.42 3.68
N ASP A 65 -19.64 2.88 3.93
CA ASP A 65 -19.09 4.11 3.38
C ASP A 65 -18.23 3.79 2.16
N ASN A 66 -18.48 4.44 1.03
CA ASN A 66 -17.68 4.31 -0.19
C ASN A 66 -16.74 5.49 -0.41
N THR A 67 -16.74 6.48 0.47
CA THR A 67 -15.67 7.47 0.50
C THR A 67 -14.40 6.75 0.90
N ASN A 68 -13.39 6.84 0.09
CA ASN A 68 -12.12 6.20 0.40
C ASN A 68 -10.98 7.18 0.13
N CYS A 69 -10.19 7.42 1.14
CA CYS A 69 -8.95 8.15 1.00
C CYS A 69 -7.80 7.17 0.81
N HIS A 70 -6.83 7.54 0.02
CA HIS A 70 -5.66 6.71 -0.19
C HIS A 70 -4.58 7.02 0.85
N ILE A 71 -4.03 5.98 1.46
CA ILE A 71 -2.85 6.04 2.32
C ILE A 71 -1.85 4.97 1.88
N ILE A 72 -0.58 5.22 2.12
CA ILE A 72 0.48 4.26 1.81
C ILE A 72 0.96 3.59 3.09
N LEU A 73 0.98 2.28 3.08
CA LEU A 73 1.55 1.43 4.13
C LEU A 73 2.84 0.82 3.59
N ALA A 74 3.96 1.03 4.28
CA ALA A 74 5.25 0.51 3.87
C ALA A 74 5.91 -0.29 5.00
N ALA A 75 6.33 -1.52 4.72
CA ALA A 75 7.05 -2.34 5.67
C ALA A 75 8.50 -1.86 5.84
N LYS A 76 8.93 -1.69 7.08
CA LYS A 76 10.30 -1.34 7.46
C LYS A 76 11.14 -2.58 7.78
N THR A 77 10.49 -3.63 8.27
CA THR A 77 11.11 -4.87 8.74
C THR A 77 10.39 -6.10 8.16
N ALA A 78 10.97 -7.28 8.33
CA ALA A 78 10.30 -8.54 7.96
C ALA A 78 8.99 -8.75 8.73
N LYS A 79 8.95 -8.35 10.02
CA LYS A 79 7.71 -8.37 10.80
C LYS A 79 6.66 -7.44 10.20
N GLY A 80 7.07 -6.24 9.77
CA GLY A 80 6.18 -5.27 9.11
C GLY A 80 5.56 -5.80 7.81
N VAL A 81 6.21 -6.72 7.08
CA VAL A 81 5.58 -7.42 5.96
C VAL A 81 4.42 -8.29 6.44
N GLY A 82 4.59 -8.99 7.56
CA GLY A 82 3.50 -9.75 8.19
C GLY A 82 2.35 -8.84 8.65
N ASP A 83 2.68 -7.71 9.25
CA ASP A 83 1.71 -6.71 9.72
C ASP A 83 0.92 -6.11 8.52
N LEU A 84 1.59 -5.82 7.39
CA LEU A 84 0.91 -5.39 6.17
C LEU A 84 -0.06 -6.48 5.64
N ASN A 85 0.41 -7.73 5.58
CA ASN A 85 -0.44 -8.84 5.14
C ASN A 85 -1.66 -9.00 6.06
N PHE A 86 -1.48 -8.87 7.37
CA PHE A 86 -2.57 -8.88 8.35
C PHE A 86 -3.57 -7.74 8.07
N ALA A 87 -3.09 -6.50 7.96
CA ALA A 87 -3.96 -5.35 7.73
C ALA A 87 -4.77 -5.47 6.43
N LEU A 88 -4.14 -5.91 5.33
CA LEU A 88 -4.82 -6.12 4.06
C LEU A 88 -5.79 -7.31 4.09
N SER A 89 -5.49 -8.34 4.88
CA SER A 89 -6.42 -9.47 5.09
C SER A 89 -7.65 -9.00 5.87
N GLU A 90 -7.47 -8.27 6.97
CA GLU A 90 -8.56 -7.70 7.74
C GLU A 90 -9.40 -6.73 6.90
N ALA A 91 -8.78 -5.89 6.08
CA ALA A 91 -9.47 -5.01 5.14
C ALA A 91 -10.39 -5.79 4.18
N ASN A 92 -10.00 -7.00 3.78
CA ASN A 92 -10.81 -7.87 2.93
C ASN A 92 -11.88 -8.65 3.72
N ILE A 93 -11.61 -9.05 4.96
CA ILE A 93 -12.52 -9.89 5.76
C ILE A 93 -13.60 -9.04 6.44
N SER A 94 -13.20 -7.98 7.13
CA SER A 94 -14.09 -7.15 7.95
C SER A 94 -14.41 -5.79 7.33
N GLY A 95 -13.56 -5.31 6.40
CA GLY A 95 -13.64 -3.97 5.83
C GLY A 95 -14.10 -3.92 4.36
N PHE A 96 -14.51 -5.03 3.75
CA PHE A 96 -14.82 -5.03 2.32
C PHE A 96 -16.21 -4.42 2.03
N TYR A 97 -16.20 -3.26 1.37
CA TYR A 97 -17.37 -2.67 0.73
C TYR A 97 -16.94 -2.00 -0.57
N TYR A 98 -17.21 -2.60 -1.72
CA TYR A 98 -16.64 -2.31 -3.05
C TYR A 98 -15.11 -2.45 -3.11
N ARG A 99 -14.38 -2.16 -2.03
CA ARG A 99 -12.91 -2.23 -1.91
C ARG A 99 -12.52 -2.71 -0.52
N PRO A 100 -11.33 -3.29 -0.34
CA PRO A 100 -10.81 -3.62 0.98
C PRO A 100 -10.38 -2.32 1.70
N ARG A 101 -11.05 -1.99 2.81
CA ARG A 101 -10.87 -0.73 3.50
C ARG A 101 -10.21 -0.92 4.87
N VAL A 102 -9.34 0.01 5.22
CA VAL A 102 -8.72 0.13 6.54
C VAL A 102 -9.27 1.36 7.25
N ASP A 103 -9.24 1.34 8.58
CA ASP A 103 -9.61 2.48 9.42
C ASP A 103 -8.54 2.75 10.48
N MET A 104 -8.79 3.74 11.33
CA MET A 104 -7.84 4.14 12.36
C MET A 104 -7.59 3.03 13.39
N GLU A 105 -8.62 2.24 13.74
CA GLU A 105 -8.47 1.12 14.68
C GLU A 105 -7.45 0.10 14.16
N LEU A 106 -7.59 -0.28 12.89
CA LEU A 106 -6.68 -1.24 12.26
C LEU A 106 -5.26 -0.64 12.11
N LEU A 107 -5.15 0.63 11.74
CA LEU A 107 -3.84 1.30 11.64
C LEU A 107 -3.12 1.38 12.98
N LEU A 108 -3.83 1.69 14.07
CA LEU A 108 -3.25 1.75 15.42
C LEU A 108 -2.84 0.39 15.98
N SER A 109 -3.32 -0.71 15.40
CA SER A 109 -2.86 -2.07 15.73
C SER A 109 -1.48 -2.41 15.18
N LEU A 110 -0.98 -1.64 14.21
CA LEU A 110 0.32 -1.83 13.58
C LEU A 110 1.43 -1.18 14.42
N ASP A 111 2.57 -1.87 14.57
CA ASP A 111 3.71 -1.30 15.29
C ASP A 111 4.41 -0.25 14.41
N PRO A 112 4.51 1.02 14.83
CA PRO A 112 5.18 2.08 14.07
C PRO A 112 6.70 1.85 13.91
N LYS A 113 7.30 0.90 14.63
CA LYS A 113 8.67 0.45 14.40
C LYS A 113 8.79 -0.40 13.13
N ASP A 114 7.74 -1.15 12.81
CA ASP A 114 7.72 -2.14 11.73
C ASP A 114 7.02 -1.64 10.47
N VAL A 115 6.03 -0.75 10.62
CA VAL A 115 5.27 -0.20 9.49
C VAL A 115 5.38 1.33 9.48
N PHE A 116 5.54 1.88 8.30
CA PHE A 116 5.48 3.32 8.03
C PHE A 116 4.16 3.63 7.32
N VAL A 117 3.47 4.69 7.76
CA VAL A 117 2.24 5.18 7.13
C VAL A 117 2.49 6.57 6.58
N THR A 118 2.07 6.83 5.36
CA THR A 118 2.15 8.16 4.75
C THR A 118 0.93 8.44 3.87
N THR A 119 0.75 9.69 3.53
CA THR A 119 -0.25 10.11 2.54
C THR A 119 0.11 9.57 1.16
N ALA A 120 -0.88 9.34 0.33
CA ALA A 120 -0.70 8.82 -1.00
C ALA A 120 -0.78 9.95 -2.07
N CYS A 121 -1.95 10.17 -2.58
CA CYS A 121 -2.20 11.07 -3.71
C CYS A 121 -3.15 12.22 -3.30
N ILE A 122 -3.66 12.97 -4.28
CA ILE A 122 -4.64 14.05 -4.08
C ILE A 122 -5.94 13.55 -3.41
N ALA A 123 -6.26 12.26 -3.54
CA ALA A 123 -7.35 11.59 -2.81
C ALA A 123 -6.91 11.09 -1.42
N GLY A 124 -5.90 11.69 -0.82
CA GLY A 124 -5.37 11.33 0.49
C GLY A 124 -6.22 11.83 1.66
N VAL A 125 -5.82 11.45 2.87
CA VAL A 125 -6.55 11.67 4.13
C VAL A 125 -6.81 13.15 4.47
N PHE A 126 -6.08 14.08 3.90
CA PHE A 126 -6.32 15.51 4.11
C PHE A 126 -7.68 15.99 3.61
N LYS A 127 -8.32 15.25 2.71
CA LYS A 127 -9.66 15.53 2.23
C LYS A 127 -10.72 15.49 3.35
N TYR A 128 -10.49 14.66 4.40
CA TYR A 128 -11.40 14.63 5.56
C TYR A 128 -11.31 15.86 6.46
N GLY A 129 -10.19 16.61 6.44
CA GLY A 129 -10.03 17.81 7.27
C GLY A 129 -10.72 19.05 6.70
N GLU A 130 -11.11 19.03 5.43
CA GLU A 130 -11.81 20.17 4.81
C GLU A 130 -13.31 20.13 5.09
N GLU A 131 -13.91 18.96 5.29
CA GLU A 131 -15.34 18.78 5.55
C GLU A 131 -15.74 19.04 7.04
N GLU A 132 -14.79 19.04 7.97
CA GLU A 132 -15.03 19.35 9.39
C GLU A 132 -14.78 20.83 9.75
N ALA A 133 -14.35 21.66 8.78
CA ALA A 133 -14.04 23.08 8.98
C ALA A 133 -15.17 24.03 8.50
N GLU A 134 -16.29 23.51 7.99
CA GLU A 134 -17.54 24.24 7.71
C GLU A 134 -18.60 23.98 8.78
#